data_3f3dfe04e9667f07ad00a2b7dc416f73
#
_entry.id   3f3dfe04e9667f07ad00a2b7dc416f73
#
_cell.length_a   1.000
_cell.length_b   1.000
_cell.length_c   1.000
_cell.angle_alpha   90.00
_cell.angle_beta   90.00
_cell.angle_gamma   90.00
#
_symmetry.space_group_name_H-M   'P 1'
#
loop_
_entity.id
_entity.type
_entity.pdbx_description
1 polymer ?
#
loop_
_entity_poly.entity_id
_entity_poly.type
_entity_poly.pdbx_seq_one_letter_code
_entity_poly.pdbx_strand_id
1 'polypeptide(L)'
;MKIHAIQTGTVAVKTRQREGVGRGKRRLLNTFLDREWTDPLPILAWAIEHPEGVIIVDTGETARASEPGYFPRWHPYFRTGLREWVAREEEVGLQFERLGIQPAEVRWLVMTHLHTDHAGGLHHFPKSEILVSRVELEKATGRMGRVRGYLNNRFPDWFQHAA
;
A
#
# COMPACT_ATOMS: atom_id res chain seq x y z
N MET A 1 18.90 -17.49 -3.53
CA MET A 1 17.93 -16.38 -3.55
C MET A 1 16.56 -16.96 -3.88
N LYS A 2 15.56 -16.74 -3.04
CA LYS A 2 14.17 -17.09 -3.30
C LYS A 2 13.33 -15.82 -3.32
N ILE A 3 12.27 -15.82 -4.13
CA ILE A 3 11.33 -14.71 -4.23
C ILE A 3 9.94 -15.25 -3.95
N HIS A 4 9.25 -14.62 -3.01
CA HIS A 4 7.90 -14.96 -2.62
C HIS A 4 6.95 -13.83 -3.00
N ALA A 5 5.89 -14.15 -3.74
CA ALA A 5 4.77 -13.25 -3.94
C ALA A 5 3.78 -13.43 -2.77
N ILE A 6 3.49 -12.35 -2.08
CA ILE A 6 2.63 -12.34 -0.89
C ILE A 6 1.40 -11.50 -1.21
N GLN A 7 0.26 -12.15 -1.27
CA GLN A 7 -1.00 -11.44 -1.46
C GLN A 7 -1.49 -10.94 -0.10
N THR A 8 -1.63 -9.63 0.05
CA THR A 8 -2.02 -8.95 1.28
C THR A 8 -3.43 -8.39 1.23
N GLY A 9 -4.31 -9.08 0.52
CA GLY A 9 -5.69 -8.69 0.31
C GLY A 9 -6.03 -8.48 -1.16
N THR A 10 -7.16 -7.86 -1.40
CA THR A 10 -7.65 -7.53 -2.74
C THR A 10 -8.20 -6.11 -2.82
N VAL A 11 -8.10 -5.52 -4.00
CA VAL A 11 -8.59 -4.17 -4.31
C VAL A 11 -9.42 -4.18 -5.58
N ALA A 12 -10.54 -3.48 -5.59
CA ALA A 12 -11.27 -3.16 -6.81
C ALA A 12 -11.25 -1.64 -7.04
N VAL A 13 -10.96 -1.26 -8.27
CA VAL A 13 -10.94 0.13 -8.72
C VAL A 13 -11.90 0.32 -9.89
N LYS A 14 -12.14 1.54 -10.29
CA LYS A 14 -12.95 1.81 -11.47
C LYS A 14 -12.28 1.29 -12.74
N THR A 15 -13.05 0.63 -13.63
CA THR A 15 -12.53 0.01 -14.87
C THR A 15 -11.76 1.02 -15.71
N ARG A 16 -12.28 2.22 -15.92
CA ARG A 16 -11.60 3.29 -16.67
C ARG A 16 -10.32 3.80 -16.02
N GLN A 17 -10.20 3.69 -14.69
CA GLN A 17 -8.95 3.99 -13.98
C GLN A 17 -7.87 2.99 -14.36
N ARG A 18 -8.18 1.69 -14.30
CA ARG A 18 -7.29 0.60 -14.68
C ARG A 18 -6.86 0.71 -16.14
N GLU A 19 -7.79 0.96 -17.03
CA GLU A 19 -7.54 1.11 -18.46
C GLU A 19 -6.81 2.40 -18.83
N GLY A 20 -6.73 3.35 -17.90
CA GLY A 20 -6.05 4.63 -18.13
C GLY A 20 -6.76 5.55 -19.11
N VAL A 21 -8.08 5.49 -19.20
CA VAL A 21 -8.89 6.24 -20.17
C VAL A 21 -8.76 7.74 -19.96
N GLY A 22 -8.17 8.44 -20.92
CA GLY A 22 -7.96 9.89 -20.90
C GLY A 22 -6.59 10.31 -20.37
N ARG A 23 -6.33 11.64 -20.36
CA ARG A 23 -5.08 12.24 -19.88
C ARG A 23 -5.38 13.37 -18.90
N GLY A 24 -4.50 13.56 -17.92
CA GLY A 24 -4.59 14.65 -16.94
C GLY A 24 -5.93 14.67 -16.21
N LYS A 25 -6.57 15.84 -16.13
CA LYS A 25 -7.85 16.04 -15.44
C LYS A 25 -9.01 15.22 -16.02
N ARG A 26 -8.98 14.92 -17.33
CA ARG A 26 -10.00 14.09 -17.99
C ARG A 26 -9.94 12.64 -17.49
N ARG A 27 -8.75 12.10 -17.23
CA ARG A 27 -8.60 10.77 -16.64
C ARG A 27 -9.28 10.68 -15.28
N LEU A 28 -9.04 11.66 -14.42
CA LEU A 28 -9.68 11.72 -13.11
C LEU A 28 -11.21 11.81 -13.22
N LEU A 29 -11.72 12.68 -14.11
CA LEU A 29 -13.15 12.80 -14.36
C LEU A 29 -13.75 11.47 -14.85
N ASN A 30 -13.10 10.80 -15.79
CA ASN A 30 -13.54 9.50 -16.31
C ASN A 30 -13.58 8.44 -15.20
N THR A 31 -12.63 8.44 -14.28
CA THR A 31 -12.65 7.55 -13.11
C THR A 31 -13.88 7.79 -12.24
N PHE A 32 -14.21 9.04 -11.93
CA PHE A 32 -15.36 9.35 -11.08
C PHE A 32 -16.72 9.15 -11.75
N LEU A 33 -16.80 9.31 -13.06
CA LEU A 33 -18.02 9.09 -13.84
C LEU A 33 -18.25 7.61 -14.18
N ASP A 34 -17.23 6.77 -13.98
CA ASP A 34 -17.34 5.34 -14.27
C ASP A 34 -18.25 4.65 -13.25
N ARG A 35 -19.15 3.82 -13.74
CA ARG A 35 -20.05 3.01 -12.89
C ARG A 35 -19.55 1.58 -12.71
N GLU A 36 -18.62 1.14 -13.57
CA GLU A 36 -18.09 -0.21 -13.57
C GLU A 36 -16.90 -0.35 -12.63
N TRP A 37 -16.75 -1.54 -12.08
CA TRP A 37 -15.66 -1.91 -11.20
C TRP A 37 -14.87 -3.05 -11.84
N THR A 38 -13.58 -3.08 -11.61
CA THR A 38 -12.79 -4.27 -11.94
C THR A 38 -13.22 -5.45 -11.07
N ASP A 39 -12.94 -6.66 -11.50
CA ASP A 39 -12.84 -7.78 -10.58
C ASP A 39 -11.80 -7.45 -9.49
N PRO A 40 -11.91 -8.05 -8.30
CA PRO A 40 -10.90 -7.88 -7.26
C PRO A 40 -9.51 -8.25 -7.76
N LEU A 41 -8.58 -7.30 -7.69
CA LEU A 41 -7.18 -7.46 -8.07
C LEU A 41 -6.35 -7.76 -6.80
N PRO A 42 -5.33 -8.61 -6.86
CA PRO A 42 -4.49 -8.88 -5.71
C PRO A 42 -3.65 -7.65 -5.34
N ILE A 43 -3.56 -7.36 -4.04
CA ILE A 43 -2.56 -6.46 -3.47
C ILE A 43 -1.34 -7.32 -3.17
N LEU A 44 -0.18 -6.99 -3.73
CA LEU A 44 1.01 -7.81 -3.65
C LEU A 44 2.16 -7.10 -2.95
N ALA A 45 2.81 -7.82 -2.07
CA ALA A 45 4.14 -7.53 -1.57
C ALA A 45 5.11 -8.65 -2.01
N TRP A 46 6.39 -8.34 -2.11
CA TRP A 46 7.38 -9.32 -2.55
C TRP A 46 8.48 -9.47 -1.51
N ALA A 47 8.70 -10.69 -1.03
CA ALA A 47 9.83 -10.99 -0.15
C ALA A 47 10.95 -11.67 -0.94
N ILE A 48 12.17 -11.20 -0.76
CA ILE A 48 13.37 -11.70 -1.41
C ILE A 48 14.34 -12.16 -0.33
N GLU A 49 14.58 -13.48 -0.24
CA GLU A 49 15.62 -14.02 0.62
C GLU A 49 17.00 -13.81 -0.04
N HIS A 50 17.78 -12.92 0.55
CA HIS A 50 19.14 -12.61 0.10
C HIS A 50 20.15 -13.01 1.19
N PRO A 51 21.40 -13.43 0.84
CA PRO A 51 22.41 -13.79 1.85
C PRO A 51 22.72 -12.68 2.88
N GLU A 52 22.54 -11.42 2.51
CA GLU A 52 22.78 -10.27 3.39
C GLU A 52 21.57 -9.86 4.22
N GLY A 53 20.46 -10.57 4.12
CA GLY A 53 19.21 -10.28 4.82
C GLY A 53 17.99 -10.27 3.90
N VAL A 54 16.81 -10.31 4.48
CA VAL A 54 15.56 -10.31 3.71
C VAL A 54 15.25 -8.89 3.24
N ILE A 55 14.87 -8.81 1.96
CA ILE A 55 14.39 -7.57 1.33
C ILE A 55 12.89 -7.73 1.08
N ILE A 56 12.11 -6.74 1.42
CA ILE A 56 10.71 -6.69 1.00
C ILE A 56 10.47 -5.51 0.04
N VAL A 57 9.67 -5.74 -0.98
CA VAL A 57 9.20 -4.69 -1.90
C VAL A 57 7.72 -4.48 -1.64
N ASP A 58 7.38 -3.30 -1.17
CA ASP A 58 6.09 -2.91 -0.62
C ASP A 58 5.66 -3.77 0.58
N THR A 59 4.67 -3.32 1.32
CA THR A 59 4.20 -4.00 2.54
C THR A 59 2.72 -4.38 2.46
N GLY A 60 2.08 -4.11 1.33
CA GLY A 60 0.66 -4.35 1.16
C GLY A 60 -0.22 -3.48 2.05
N GLU A 61 -1.43 -3.93 2.29
CA GLU A 61 -2.43 -3.23 3.09
C GLU A 61 -2.63 -3.90 4.46
N THR A 62 -3.22 -3.19 5.39
CA THR A 62 -3.60 -3.68 6.72
C THR A 62 -5.07 -4.08 6.77
N ALA A 63 -5.42 -5.07 7.61
CA ALA A 63 -6.80 -5.48 7.84
C ALA A 63 -7.70 -4.32 8.33
N ARG A 64 -7.10 -3.29 8.93
CA ARG A 64 -7.81 -2.06 9.34
C ARG A 64 -8.45 -1.31 8.16
N ALA A 65 -7.98 -1.52 6.93
CA ALA A 65 -8.60 -0.96 5.73
C ALA A 65 -10.06 -1.41 5.55
N SER A 66 -10.40 -2.59 6.07
CA SER A 66 -11.77 -3.10 6.08
C SER A 66 -12.63 -2.51 7.21
N GLU A 67 -12.06 -1.74 8.14
CA GLU A 67 -12.78 -1.15 9.27
C GLU A 67 -13.52 0.13 8.87
N PRO A 68 -14.74 0.35 9.40
CA PRO A 68 -15.46 1.59 9.20
C PRO A 68 -14.65 2.81 9.69
N GLY A 69 -14.41 3.78 8.81
CA GLY A 69 -13.72 5.03 9.17
C GLY A 69 -12.20 5.00 9.00
N TYR A 70 -11.62 3.90 8.53
CA TYR A 70 -10.21 3.87 8.15
C TYR A 70 -9.93 4.88 7.04
N PHE A 71 -10.70 4.84 5.95
CA PHE A 71 -10.61 5.81 4.88
C PHE A 71 -11.34 7.11 5.21
N PRO A 72 -10.78 8.28 4.86
CA PRO A 72 -11.39 9.57 5.14
C PRO A 72 -12.65 9.78 4.29
N ARG A 73 -13.79 9.97 4.96
CA ARG A 73 -15.09 10.18 4.30
C ARG A 73 -15.16 11.42 3.42
N TRP A 74 -14.31 12.43 3.67
CA TRP A 74 -14.24 13.64 2.87
C TRP A 74 -13.57 13.47 1.52
N HIS A 75 -12.75 12.40 1.35
CA HIS A 75 -11.97 12.19 0.14
C HIS A 75 -12.81 11.43 -0.91
N PRO A 76 -13.12 12.05 -2.07
CA PRO A 76 -14.06 11.45 -3.03
C PRO A 76 -13.57 10.12 -3.59
N TYR A 77 -12.28 9.94 -3.82
CA TYR A 77 -11.72 8.69 -4.34
C TYR A 77 -11.98 7.50 -3.42
N PHE A 78 -11.70 7.63 -2.12
CA PHE A 78 -11.96 6.55 -1.16
C PHE A 78 -13.45 6.24 -0.99
N ARG A 79 -14.32 7.19 -1.29
CA ARG A 79 -15.78 6.96 -1.24
C ARG A 79 -16.34 6.25 -2.47
N THR A 80 -15.77 6.51 -3.65
CA THR A 80 -16.43 6.16 -4.93
C THR A 80 -15.52 5.44 -5.91
N GLY A 81 -14.22 5.44 -5.70
CA GLY A 81 -13.23 4.93 -6.65
C GLY A 81 -12.43 3.72 -6.16
N LEU A 82 -12.54 3.38 -4.86
CA LEU A 82 -11.75 2.31 -4.23
C LEU A 82 -12.64 1.40 -3.39
N ARG A 83 -12.35 0.11 -3.42
CA ARG A 83 -12.86 -0.89 -2.49
C ARG A 83 -11.74 -1.85 -2.16
N GLU A 84 -11.51 -2.11 -0.90
CA GLU A 84 -10.47 -3.03 -0.44
C GLU A 84 -11.04 -4.05 0.54
N TRP A 85 -10.49 -5.24 0.48
CA TRP A 85 -10.81 -6.36 1.37
C TRP A 85 -9.51 -6.98 1.81
N VAL A 86 -9.26 -6.92 3.10
CA VAL A 86 -8.05 -7.45 3.73
C VAL A 86 -8.48 -8.19 5.00
N ALA A 87 -8.23 -9.47 5.05
CA ALA A 87 -8.38 -10.26 6.25
C ALA A 87 -7.10 -10.13 7.11
N ARG A 88 -7.23 -10.28 8.41
CA ARG A 88 -6.08 -10.19 9.32
C ARG A 88 -4.98 -11.20 8.96
N GLU A 89 -5.38 -12.37 8.52
CA GLU A 89 -4.48 -13.45 8.12
C GLU A 89 -3.72 -13.16 6.82
N GLU A 90 -4.14 -12.15 6.07
CA GLU A 90 -3.52 -11.70 4.83
C GLU A 90 -2.48 -10.60 5.09
N GLU A 91 -2.40 -10.03 6.29
CA GLU A 91 -1.36 -9.04 6.60
C GLU A 91 0.04 -9.64 6.41
N VAL A 92 0.92 -8.86 5.83
CA VAL A 92 2.27 -9.28 5.42
C VAL A 92 3.06 -9.92 6.56
N GLY A 93 2.97 -9.37 7.78
CA GLY A 93 3.70 -9.89 8.94
C GLY A 93 3.32 -11.34 9.29
N LEU A 94 2.01 -11.64 9.30
CA LEU A 94 1.53 -13.00 9.58
C LEU A 94 1.86 -13.99 8.45
N GLN A 95 1.91 -13.51 7.22
CA GLN A 95 2.32 -14.35 6.10
C GLN A 95 3.82 -14.65 6.11
N PHE A 96 4.65 -13.70 6.55
CA PHE A 96 6.07 -13.96 6.79
C PHE A 96 6.30 -15.07 7.81
N GLU A 97 5.58 -15.05 8.92
CA GLU A 97 5.66 -16.12 9.94
C GLU A 97 5.35 -17.49 9.34
N ARG A 98 4.35 -17.59 8.44
CA ARG A 98 4.02 -18.84 7.73
C ARG A 98 5.12 -19.31 6.77
N LEU A 99 5.92 -18.38 6.24
CA LEU A 99 7.10 -18.69 5.41
C LEU A 99 8.32 -19.04 6.26
N GLY A 100 8.23 -18.97 7.58
CA GLY A 100 9.35 -19.17 8.50
C GLY A 100 10.30 -17.97 8.56
N ILE A 101 9.89 -16.81 8.05
CA ILE A 101 10.66 -15.56 8.08
C ILE A 101 10.11 -14.69 9.20
N GLN A 102 10.96 -14.25 10.12
CA GLN A 102 10.54 -13.29 11.13
C GLN A 102 10.56 -11.87 10.55
N PRO A 103 9.54 -11.02 10.81
CA PRO A 103 9.57 -9.62 10.36
C PRO A 103 10.83 -8.85 10.81
N ALA A 104 11.44 -9.27 11.93
CA ALA A 104 12.68 -8.69 12.45
C ALA A 104 13.93 -9.03 11.60
N GLU A 105 13.86 -10.03 10.72
CA GLU A 105 14.93 -10.42 9.79
C GLU A 105 14.91 -9.59 8.51
N VAL A 106 13.84 -8.82 8.31
CA VAL A 106 13.72 -7.92 7.15
C VAL A 106 14.69 -6.75 7.35
N ARG A 107 15.73 -6.73 6.55
CA ARG A 107 16.74 -5.69 6.57
C ARG A 107 16.32 -4.45 5.81
N TRP A 108 15.77 -4.63 4.61
CA TRP A 108 15.40 -3.52 3.74
C TRP A 108 13.95 -3.61 3.28
N LEU A 109 13.29 -2.44 3.35
CA LEU A 109 11.98 -2.16 2.77
C LEU A 109 12.17 -1.28 1.54
N VAL A 110 11.89 -1.79 0.37
CA VAL A 110 11.90 -1.01 -0.88
C VAL A 110 10.46 -0.61 -1.19
N MET A 111 10.14 0.67 -1.00
CA MET A 111 8.80 1.18 -1.27
C MET A 111 8.72 1.70 -2.71
N THR A 112 7.85 1.10 -3.53
CA THR A 112 7.58 1.59 -4.88
C THR A 112 6.90 2.94 -4.83
N HIS A 113 5.92 3.08 -3.93
CA HIS A 113 5.26 4.32 -3.55
C HIS A 113 4.54 4.17 -2.19
N LEU A 114 3.91 5.26 -1.71
CA LEU A 114 3.39 5.33 -0.34
C LEU A 114 1.86 5.41 -0.25
N HIS A 115 1.12 4.91 -1.24
CA HIS A 115 -0.31 4.69 -1.08
C HIS A 115 -0.57 3.53 -0.11
N THR A 116 -1.79 3.48 0.41
CA THR A 116 -2.12 2.62 1.54
C THR A 116 -1.97 1.14 1.23
N ASP A 117 -2.36 0.70 0.04
CA ASP A 117 -2.21 -0.67 -0.47
C ASP A 117 -0.75 -1.13 -0.69
N HIS A 118 0.22 -0.23 -0.50
CA HIS A 118 1.66 -0.53 -0.53
C HIS A 118 2.34 -0.28 0.81
N ALA A 119 1.85 0.69 1.60
CA ALA A 119 2.47 1.12 2.84
C ALA A 119 1.69 0.72 4.11
N GLY A 120 0.54 0.05 3.97
CA GLY A 120 -0.33 -0.31 5.09
C GLY A 120 0.32 -1.25 6.10
N GLY A 121 1.20 -2.14 5.65
CA GLY A 121 1.93 -3.10 6.48
C GLY A 121 3.24 -2.59 7.09
N LEU A 122 3.62 -1.32 6.92
CA LEU A 122 4.86 -0.76 7.47
C LEU A 122 5.06 -1.06 8.97
N HIS A 123 3.97 -1.07 9.74
CA HIS A 123 4.02 -1.28 11.19
C HIS A 123 4.59 -2.65 11.62
N HIS A 124 4.65 -3.63 10.73
CA HIS A 124 5.28 -4.92 10.98
C HIS A 124 6.81 -4.87 10.99
N PHE A 125 7.44 -3.82 10.47
CA PHE A 125 8.87 -3.75 10.19
C PHE A 125 9.59 -2.57 10.85
N PRO A 126 9.47 -2.39 12.18
CA PRO A 126 9.97 -1.18 12.86
C PRO A 126 11.51 -1.08 12.93
N LYS A 127 12.23 -2.14 12.52
CA LYS A 127 13.69 -2.20 12.56
C LYS A 127 14.35 -2.19 11.18
N SER A 128 13.56 -2.19 10.12
CA SER A 128 14.06 -2.28 8.76
C SER A 128 14.51 -0.90 8.24
N GLU A 129 15.55 -0.91 7.42
CA GLU A 129 15.95 0.27 6.65
C GLU A 129 14.99 0.49 5.48
N ILE A 130 14.49 1.72 5.31
CA ILE A 130 13.52 2.03 4.26
C ILE A 130 14.20 2.75 3.09
N LEU A 131 14.01 2.19 1.91
CA LEU A 131 14.38 2.83 0.65
C LEU A 131 13.12 3.30 -0.07
N VAL A 132 12.99 4.59 -0.20
CA VAL A 132 11.89 5.25 -0.92
C VAL A 132 12.41 6.43 -1.71
N SER A 133 11.79 6.70 -2.84
CA SER A 133 12.14 7.90 -3.63
C SER A 133 11.87 9.17 -2.81
N ARG A 134 12.84 10.10 -2.78
CA ARG A 134 12.66 11.41 -2.14
C ARG A 134 11.43 12.14 -2.64
N VAL A 135 11.20 12.12 -3.96
CA VAL A 135 10.04 12.75 -4.58
C VAL A 135 8.73 12.15 -4.06
N GLU A 136 8.70 10.85 -3.85
CA GLU A 136 7.52 10.16 -3.32
C GLU A 136 7.27 10.51 -1.86
N LEU A 137 8.32 10.50 -1.05
CA LEU A 137 8.26 10.87 0.35
C LEU A 137 7.76 12.32 0.53
N GLU A 138 8.31 13.27 -0.22
CA GLU A 138 7.87 14.67 -0.20
C GLU A 138 6.41 14.84 -0.63
N LYS A 139 5.94 14.07 -1.61
CA LYS A 139 4.54 14.07 -2.01
C LYS A 139 3.61 13.50 -0.95
N ALA A 140 4.00 12.40 -0.32
CA ALA A 140 3.20 11.73 0.69
C ALA A 140 3.09 12.54 1.99
N THR A 141 4.21 13.10 2.47
CA THR A 141 4.28 13.83 3.73
C THR A 141 3.93 15.31 3.60
N GLY A 142 3.95 15.85 2.39
CA GLY A 142 3.64 17.25 2.13
C GLY A 142 2.17 17.61 2.40
N ARG A 143 1.90 18.92 2.47
CA ARG A 143 0.56 19.49 2.78
C ARG A 143 -0.58 18.93 1.92
N MET A 144 -0.29 18.57 0.67
CA MET A 144 -1.27 18.02 -0.27
C MET A 144 -1.31 16.48 -0.28
N GLY A 145 -0.52 15.80 0.55
CA GLY A 145 -0.42 14.35 0.56
C GLY A 145 -1.79 13.70 0.72
N ARG A 146 -2.56 14.09 1.73
CA ARG A 146 -3.90 13.53 1.99
C ARG A 146 -4.89 13.76 0.84
N VAL A 147 -4.79 14.89 0.15
CA VAL A 147 -5.64 15.21 -1.04
C VAL A 147 -5.25 14.33 -2.24
N ARG A 148 -4.01 13.88 -2.28
CA ARG A 148 -3.50 12.97 -3.31
C ARG A 148 -3.74 11.50 -3.02
N GLY A 149 -4.39 11.18 -1.90
CA GLY A 149 -4.73 9.82 -1.52
C GLY A 149 -3.72 9.14 -0.59
N TYR A 150 -2.68 9.86 -0.14
CA TYR A 150 -1.78 9.31 0.87
C TYR A 150 -2.43 9.38 2.26
N LEU A 151 -2.38 8.28 2.99
CA LEU A 151 -2.84 8.24 4.38
C LEU A 151 -1.66 8.45 5.35
N ASN A 152 -0.91 9.53 5.17
CA ASN A 152 0.29 9.83 5.95
C ASN A 152 0.07 9.89 7.46
N ASN A 153 -1.15 10.18 7.91
CA ASN A 153 -1.54 10.11 9.31
C ASN A 153 -1.72 8.66 9.83
N ARG A 154 -1.54 7.65 8.99
CA ARG A 154 -1.56 6.24 9.34
C ARG A 154 -0.16 5.62 9.33
N PHE A 155 0.83 6.35 8.85
CA PHE A 155 2.22 5.90 8.92
C PHE A 155 2.64 5.75 10.40
N PRO A 156 3.43 4.72 10.73
CA PRO A 156 3.96 4.57 12.06
C PRO A 156 4.80 5.79 12.47
N ASP A 157 4.80 6.14 13.75
CA ASP A 157 5.52 7.32 14.26
C ASP A 157 7.02 7.27 13.91
N TRP A 158 7.62 6.09 14.03
CA TRP A 158 9.03 5.90 13.68
C TRP A 158 9.33 6.19 12.20
N PHE A 159 8.38 5.97 11.29
CA PHE A 159 8.54 6.29 9.86
C PHE A 159 8.51 7.80 9.62
N GLN A 160 7.70 8.54 10.37
CA GLN A 160 7.57 9.99 10.21
C GLN A 160 8.83 10.73 10.65
N HIS A 161 9.65 10.14 11.52
CA HIS A 161 10.90 10.72 12.05
C HIS A 161 12.16 10.25 11.31
N ALA A 162 12.05 9.29 10.41
CA ALA A 162 13.17 8.73 9.65
C ALA A 162 13.47 9.50 8.35
N ALA A 163 12.75 10.57 8.07
CA ALA A 163 12.85 11.37 6.84
C ALA A 163 13.60 12.70 7.05
#